data_37022684a9b29e17bcd87cf854b66c30
#
_entry.id   37022684a9b29e17bcd87cf854b66c30
#
_cell.length_a   1.000
_cell.length_b   1.000
_cell.length_c   1.000
_cell.angle_alpha   90.00
_cell.angle_beta   90.00
_cell.angle_gamma   90.00
#
_symmetry.space_group_name_H-M   'P 1'
#
loop_
_entity.id
_entity.type
_entity.pdbx_description
1 polymer ?
#
loop_
_entity_poly.entity_id
_entity_poly.type
_entity_poly.pdbx_seq_one_letter_code
_entity_poly.pdbx_strand_id
1 'polypeptide(L)'
;VHFEGELVLVIGKETRYVTESEASDAIFGVTVGNDITERGWQGRDLQWLRSKAADGFGPIGATITRGMDYNNVILTTRLNGKVVQQESTKNMIHSP
;
A
#
# COMPACT_ATOMS: atom_id res chain seq x y z
N VAL A 1 10.12 13.81 6.78
CA VAL A 1 9.39 13.01 5.79
C VAL A 1 9.84 11.56 5.90
N HIS A 2 8.89 10.64 5.94
CA HIS A 2 9.13 9.20 6.05
C HIS A 2 8.52 8.46 4.85
N PHE A 3 9.13 7.34 4.50
CA PHE A 3 8.58 6.34 3.59
C PHE A 3 7.57 5.46 4.34
N GLU A 4 6.57 4.97 3.63
CA GLU A 4 5.68 3.89 4.02
C GLU A 4 5.41 3.05 2.77
N GLY A 5 6.34 2.15 2.41
CA GLY A 5 6.17 1.24 1.28
C GLY A 5 5.02 0.29 1.54
N GLU A 6 4.10 0.17 0.59
CA GLU A 6 2.85 -0.56 0.72
C GLU A 6 2.58 -1.48 -0.46
N LEU A 7 1.90 -2.61 -0.18
CA LEU A 7 1.24 -3.39 -1.20
C LEU A 7 -0.11 -2.73 -1.53
N VAL A 8 -0.33 -2.41 -2.79
CA VAL A 8 -1.57 -1.79 -3.28
C VAL A 8 -2.40 -2.83 -4.01
N LEU A 9 -3.62 -3.07 -3.56
CA LEU A 9 -4.60 -3.91 -4.24
C LEU A 9 -5.41 -3.05 -5.21
N VAL A 10 -5.48 -3.46 -6.46
CA VAL A 10 -6.28 -2.79 -7.49
C VAL A 10 -7.60 -3.54 -7.65
N ILE A 11 -8.70 -2.87 -7.33
CA ILE A 11 -10.05 -3.44 -7.47
C ILE A 11 -10.50 -3.31 -8.93
N GLY A 12 -10.95 -4.40 -9.52
CA GLY A 12 -11.29 -4.50 -10.94
C GLY A 12 -12.77 -4.44 -11.25
N LYS A 13 -13.64 -4.48 -10.25
CA LYS A 13 -15.09 -4.40 -10.43
C LYS A 13 -15.78 -3.70 -9.27
N GLU A 14 -16.90 -3.07 -9.52
CA GLU A 14 -17.72 -2.48 -8.48
C GLU A 14 -18.21 -3.56 -7.51
N THR A 15 -18.05 -3.35 -6.20
CA THR A 15 -18.43 -4.30 -5.16
C THR A 15 -19.02 -3.58 -3.95
N ARG A 16 -20.03 -4.20 -3.33
CA ARG A 16 -20.65 -3.71 -2.10
C ARG A 16 -21.28 -4.88 -1.34
N TYR A 17 -21.05 -4.95 -0.04
CA TYR A 17 -21.60 -5.98 0.85
C TYR A 17 -21.26 -7.41 0.40
N VAL A 18 -20.07 -7.63 -0.10
CA VAL A 18 -19.56 -8.92 -0.56
C VAL A 18 -19.04 -9.77 0.60
N THR A 19 -19.05 -11.08 0.42
CA THR A 19 -18.37 -12.02 1.32
C THR A 19 -16.85 -11.97 1.12
N GLU A 20 -16.06 -12.54 2.03
CA GLU A 20 -14.60 -12.62 1.89
C GLU A 20 -14.16 -13.30 0.58
N SER A 21 -14.84 -14.39 0.19
CA SER A 21 -14.49 -15.08 -1.06
C SER A 21 -14.80 -14.23 -2.30
N GLU A 22 -15.92 -13.51 -2.30
CA GLU A 22 -16.27 -12.59 -3.37
C GLU A 22 -15.37 -11.36 -3.41
N ALA A 23 -14.84 -10.93 -2.25
CA ALA A 23 -13.88 -9.82 -2.18
C ALA A 23 -12.58 -10.17 -2.91
N SER A 24 -12.05 -11.39 -2.72
CA SER A 24 -10.88 -11.89 -3.44
C SER A 24 -11.08 -11.85 -4.96
N ASP A 25 -12.26 -12.20 -5.45
CA ASP A 25 -12.62 -12.17 -6.88
C ASP A 25 -12.72 -10.74 -7.45
N ALA A 26 -12.82 -9.74 -6.60
CA ALA A 26 -12.84 -8.34 -7.00
C ALA A 26 -11.45 -7.76 -7.27
N ILE A 27 -10.39 -8.40 -6.78
CA ILE A 27 -9.02 -7.94 -6.94
C ILE A 27 -8.56 -8.20 -8.37
N PHE A 28 -8.31 -7.13 -9.13
CA PHE A 28 -7.77 -7.20 -10.49
C PHE A 28 -6.29 -7.56 -10.51
N GLY A 29 -5.53 -7.04 -9.56
CA GLY A 29 -4.09 -7.24 -9.46
C GLY A 29 -3.49 -6.40 -8.35
N VAL A 30 -2.18 -6.41 -8.27
CA VAL A 30 -1.42 -5.71 -7.24
C VAL A 30 -0.35 -4.81 -7.84
N THR A 31 -0.03 -3.75 -7.14
CA THR A 31 1.11 -2.89 -7.42
C THR A 31 1.76 -2.46 -6.10
N VAL A 32 2.77 -1.61 -6.16
CA VAL A 32 3.40 -1.00 -4.99
C VAL A 32 2.96 0.44 -4.85
N GLY A 33 2.92 0.93 -3.63
CA GLY A 33 2.70 2.33 -3.30
C GLY A 33 3.68 2.80 -2.24
N ASN A 34 3.69 4.10 -2.03
CA ASN A 34 4.45 4.68 -0.94
C ASN A 34 3.62 5.81 -0.29
N ASP A 35 3.05 5.52 0.87
CA ASP A 35 2.30 6.51 1.64
C ASP A 35 3.27 7.45 2.37
N ILE A 36 3.95 8.28 1.58
CA ILE A 36 4.93 9.25 2.08
C ILE A 36 4.28 10.14 3.12
N THR A 37 4.93 10.26 4.28
CA THR A 37 4.33 10.93 5.44
C THR A 37 5.26 12.00 6.01
N GLU A 38 4.75 13.21 6.21
CA GLU A 38 5.44 14.23 7.00
C GLU A 38 5.03 14.08 8.47
N ARG A 39 5.92 13.49 9.29
CA ARG A 39 5.63 13.13 10.69
C ARG A 39 5.42 14.33 11.60
N GLY A 40 6.06 15.46 11.32
CA GLY A 40 5.89 16.68 12.09
C GLY A 40 4.47 17.27 11.95
N TRP A 41 3.88 17.17 10.76
CA TRP A 41 2.49 17.58 10.54
C TRP A 41 1.52 16.54 11.10
N GLN A 42 1.79 15.25 10.87
CA GLN A 42 0.96 14.16 11.38
C GLN A 42 0.76 14.25 12.90
N GLY A 43 1.80 14.56 13.65
CA GLY A 43 1.72 14.64 15.12
C GLY A 43 1.03 15.90 15.66
N ARG A 44 0.78 16.91 14.81
CA ARG A 44 0.16 18.18 15.22
C ARG A 44 -1.26 18.39 14.69
N ASP A 45 -1.58 17.72 13.58
CA ASP A 45 -2.87 17.89 12.91
C ASP A 45 -3.88 16.86 13.41
N LEU A 46 -5.12 17.31 13.63
CA LEU A 46 -6.23 16.39 13.95
C LEU A 46 -6.63 15.52 12.76
N GLN A 47 -6.43 16.03 11.54
CA GLN A 47 -6.67 15.31 10.28
C GLN A 47 -5.37 15.27 9.49
N TRP A 48 -5.02 14.12 8.95
CA TRP A 48 -3.71 13.87 8.32
C TRP A 48 -3.64 14.25 6.83
N LEU A 49 -4.60 14.99 6.32
CA LEU A 49 -4.66 15.32 4.89
C LEU A 49 -3.34 15.91 4.38
N ARG A 50 -2.85 16.99 4.98
CA ARG A 50 -1.60 17.61 4.50
C ARG A 50 -0.35 16.77 4.78
N SER A 51 -0.37 15.93 5.83
CA SER A 51 0.77 15.07 6.16
C SER A 51 0.90 13.88 5.21
N LYS A 52 -0.17 13.53 4.49
CA LYS A 52 -0.25 12.38 3.56
C LYS A 52 -0.47 12.79 2.09
N ALA A 53 -0.96 13.98 1.81
CA ALA A 53 -1.42 14.40 0.49
C ALA A 53 -0.74 15.67 -0.03
N ALA A 54 0.48 15.98 0.42
CA ALA A 54 1.28 17.04 -0.18
C ALA A 54 1.71 16.67 -1.60
N ASP A 55 2.04 17.68 -2.40
CA ASP A 55 2.47 17.47 -3.79
C ASP A 55 3.62 16.45 -3.87
N GLY A 56 3.45 15.42 -4.69
CA GLY A 56 4.39 14.31 -4.86
C GLY A 56 4.28 13.20 -3.80
N PHE A 57 3.36 13.30 -2.83
CA PHE A 57 3.08 12.21 -1.90
C PHE A 57 2.13 11.18 -2.54
N GLY A 58 2.13 9.95 -2.01
CA GLY A 58 1.28 8.87 -2.51
C GLY A 58 1.63 8.33 -3.90
N PRO A 59 2.91 8.22 -4.30
CA PRO A 59 3.25 7.63 -5.59
C PRO A 59 2.83 6.17 -5.64
N ILE A 60 2.34 5.74 -6.82
CA ILE A 60 1.91 4.37 -7.11
C ILE A 60 2.78 3.82 -8.24
N GLY A 61 3.08 2.53 -8.19
CA GLY A 61 3.85 1.83 -9.22
C GLY A 61 3.20 1.91 -10.59
N ALA A 62 4.03 1.97 -11.63
CA ALA A 62 3.58 2.12 -13.03
C ALA A 62 3.01 0.83 -13.65
N THR A 63 3.12 -0.30 -12.95
CA THR A 63 2.68 -1.62 -13.46
C THR A 63 1.76 -2.31 -12.46
N ILE A 64 0.78 -3.05 -12.98
CA ILE A 64 -0.09 -3.90 -12.17
C ILE A 64 0.23 -5.36 -12.51
N THR A 65 0.53 -6.16 -11.49
CA THR A 65 0.81 -7.59 -11.62
C THR A 65 -0.45 -8.39 -11.30
N ARG A 66 -0.80 -9.33 -12.18
CA ARG A 66 -1.94 -10.24 -11.97
C ARG A 66 -1.44 -11.65 -11.63
N GLY A 67 -2.27 -12.41 -10.91
CA GLY A 67 -2.00 -13.82 -10.58
C GLY A 67 -0.87 -14.01 -9.58
N MET A 68 -0.48 -12.97 -8.84
CA MET A 68 0.48 -13.06 -7.75
C MET A 68 -0.22 -13.53 -6.47
N ASP A 69 0.42 -14.41 -5.71
CA ASP A 69 0.02 -14.70 -4.32
C ASP A 69 0.46 -13.55 -3.42
N TYR A 70 -0.39 -12.53 -3.32
CA TYR A 70 -0.13 -11.33 -2.54
C TYR A 70 -0.13 -11.57 -1.02
N ASN A 71 -0.58 -12.74 -0.55
CA ASN A 71 -0.49 -13.14 0.86
C ASN A 71 0.89 -13.66 1.25
N ASN A 72 1.81 -13.85 0.29
CA ASN A 72 3.11 -14.43 0.51
C ASN A 72 4.20 -13.74 -0.32
N VAL A 73 4.32 -12.45 -0.18
CA VAL A 73 5.37 -11.65 -0.84
C VAL A 73 6.19 -10.87 0.18
N ILE A 74 7.41 -10.51 -0.21
CA ILE A 74 8.27 -9.61 0.57
C ILE A 74 8.22 -8.24 -0.10
N LEU A 75 7.79 -7.23 0.65
CA LEU A 75 7.84 -5.84 0.26
C LEU A 75 9.14 -5.22 0.75
N THR A 76 9.88 -4.55 -0.13
CA THR A 76 11.16 -3.93 0.21
C THR A 76 11.18 -2.49 -0.27
N THR A 77 11.46 -1.56 0.64
CA THR A 77 11.73 -0.14 0.31
C THR A 77 13.22 0.14 0.40
N ARG A 78 13.75 0.80 -0.63
CA ARG A 78 15.17 1.24 -0.67
C ARG A 78 15.24 2.74 -0.84
N LEU A 79 16.14 3.35 -0.09
CA LEU A 79 16.51 4.76 -0.24
C LEU A 79 17.99 4.82 -0.60
N ASN A 80 18.30 5.38 -1.78
CA ASN A 80 19.68 5.46 -2.30
C ASN A 80 20.40 4.09 -2.28
N GLY A 81 19.69 3.03 -2.67
CA GLY A 81 20.20 1.65 -2.70
C GLY A 81 20.19 0.90 -1.35
N LYS A 82 20.07 1.60 -0.24
CA LYS A 82 20.01 0.99 1.10
C LYS A 82 18.58 0.55 1.42
N VAL A 83 18.40 -0.69 1.90
CA VAL A 83 17.13 -1.18 2.42
C VAL A 83 16.77 -0.40 3.71
N VAL A 84 15.61 0.23 3.71
CA VAL A 84 15.08 1.01 4.85
C VAL A 84 13.79 0.43 5.41
N GLN A 85 13.12 -0.44 4.64
CA GLN A 85 11.95 -1.20 5.07
C GLN A 85 11.95 -2.55 4.35
N GLN A 86 11.66 -3.63 5.07
CA GLN A 86 11.44 -4.94 4.47
C GLN A 86 10.53 -5.76 5.38
N GLU A 87 9.42 -6.25 4.83
CA GLU A 87 8.49 -7.06 5.58
C GLU A 87 7.72 -8.02 4.66
N SER A 88 7.25 -9.12 5.23
CA SER A 88 6.40 -10.09 4.53
C SER A 88 4.93 -9.77 4.72
N THR A 89 4.13 -9.90 3.66
CA THR A 89 2.67 -9.80 3.74
C THR A 89 2.03 -10.86 4.63
N LYS A 90 2.72 -11.95 4.92
CA LYS A 90 2.28 -12.95 5.91
C LYS A 90 2.12 -12.39 7.32
N ASN A 91 2.80 -11.29 7.63
CA ASN A 91 2.79 -10.65 8.94
C ASN A 91 1.70 -9.56 9.08
N MET A 92 0.86 -9.39 8.06
CA MET A 92 -0.31 -8.52 8.17
C MET A 92 -1.29 -9.05 9.23
N ILE A 93 -1.91 -8.15 9.99
CA ILE A 93 -2.92 -8.49 11.00
C ILE A 93 -4.15 -9.13 10.34
N HIS A 94 -4.55 -8.60 9.20
CA HIS A 94 -5.61 -9.13 8.36
C HIS A 94 -5.06 -9.37 6.95
N SER A 95 -5.46 -10.47 6.33
CA SER A 95 -5.20 -10.69 4.91
C SER A 95 -6.07 -9.75 4.05
N PRO A 96 -5.64 -9.44 2.84
CA PRO A 96 -6.49 -8.76 1.87
C PRO A 96 -7.80 -9.47 1.58
#